data_55acadda0a3263dd6f2db30dd913e208
#
_entry.id   55acadda0a3263dd6f2db30dd913e208
#
_cell.length_a   1.000
_cell.length_b   1.000
_cell.length_c   1.000
_cell.angle_alpha   90.00
_cell.angle_beta   90.00
_cell.angle_gamma   90.00
#
_symmetry.space_group_name_H-M   'P 1'
#
loop_
_entity.id
_entity.type
_entity.pdbx_description
1 polymer ?
#
loop_
_entity_poly.entity_id
_entity_poly.type
_entity_poly.pdbx_seq_one_letter_code
_entity_poly.pdbx_strand_id
1 'polypeptide(L)'
;YKRQHVLAALAMGADFAYMGTRFIASEEANASEGYKSAIVEASASDILYTPFFTGIPGNYLKASIAAAGLDPANLPQPDSGASNFGSSRVKPWKDIWGAGQGVGGIASIEPTRKIVDTLRREYEDARAQLAGRSFA
;
A
#
# COMPACT_ATOMS: atom_id res chain seq x y z
N TYR A 1 2.61 -7.70 -1.83
CA TYR A 1 3.57 -7.76 -2.94
C TYR A 1 4.37 -9.05 -2.86
N LYS A 2 4.14 -9.94 -3.80
CA LYS A 2 4.83 -11.25 -3.89
C LYS A 2 5.81 -11.20 -5.05
N ARG A 3 6.85 -12.02 -4.95
CA ARG A 3 7.88 -12.26 -5.99
C ARG A 3 7.37 -12.28 -7.42
N GLN A 4 6.17 -12.89 -7.62
CA GLN A 4 5.58 -13.05 -8.95
C GLN A 4 5.17 -11.70 -9.58
N HIS A 5 4.84 -10.69 -8.78
CA HIS A 5 4.41 -9.38 -9.30
C HIS A 5 5.54 -8.62 -9.96
N VAL A 6 6.76 -8.68 -9.41
CA VAL A 6 7.94 -8.06 -10.02
C VAL A 6 8.27 -8.77 -11.33
N LEU A 7 8.32 -10.11 -11.32
CA LEU A 7 8.61 -10.89 -12.52
C LEU A 7 7.54 -10.67 -13.59
N ALA A 8 6.26 -10.63 -13.22
CA ALA A 8 5.16 -10.37 -14.14
C ALA A 8 5.25 -8.97 -14.75
N ALA A 9 5.57 -7.94 -13.97
CA ALA A 9 5.73 -6.58 -14.47
C ALA A 9 6.86 -6.50 -15.52
N LEU A 10 8.00 -7.12 -15.24
CA LEU A 10 9.12 -7.19 -16.19
C LEU A 10 8.75 -7.98 -17.44
N ALA A 11 8.03 -9.10 -17.30
CA ALA A 11 7.57 -9.90 -18.43
C ALA A 11 6.55 -9.15 -19.32
N MET A 12 5.81 -8.21 -18.76
CA MET A 12 4.91 -7.31 -19.50
C MET A 12 5.63 -6.10 -20.13
N GLY A 13 6.96 -6.00 -20.00
CA GLY A 13 7.78 -4.95 -20.61
C GLY A 13 8.04 -3.74 -19.70
N ALA A 14 7.79 -3.83 -18.40
CA ALA A 14 8.19 -2.78 -17.47
C ALA A 14 9.70 -2.84 -17.22
N ASP A 15 10.36 -1.68 -17.20
CA ASP A 15 11.79 -1.58 -16.87
C ASP A 15 12.01 -1.63 -15.34
N PHE A 16 11.03 -1.16 -14.55
CA PHE A 16 11.13 -1.07 -13.10
C PHE A 16 9.82 -1.49 -12.42
N ALA A 17 9.94 -1.99 -11.19
CA ALA A 17 8.82 -2.22 -10.28
C ALA A 17 8.87 -1.20 -9.13
N TYR A 18 7.82 -0.37 -8.98
CA TYR A 18 7.71 0.60 -7.91
C TYR A 18 6.92 0.02 -6.72
N MET A 19 7.51 0.10 -5.53
CA MET A 19 6.90 -0.41 -4.30
C MET A 19 6.93 0.64 -3.20
N GLY A 20 5.77 1.10 -2.72
CA GLY A 20 5.66 2.04 -1.59
C GLY A 20 5.26 1.35 -0.29
N THR A 21 4.06 0.76 -0.26
CA THR A 21 3.41 0.24 0.97
C THR A 21 4.29 -0.75 1.75
N ARG A 22 5.02 -1.64 1.08
CA ARG A 22 5.91 -2.59 1.76
C ARG A 22 7.01 -1.89 2.56
N PHE A 23 7.55 -0.80 2.03
CA PHE A 23 8.64 -0.06 2.68
C PHE A 23 8.15 0.90 3.77
N ILE A 24 6.86 1.24 3.80
CA ILE A 24 6.28 1.95 4.97
C ILE A 24 6.34 1.04 6.20
N ALA A 25 6.12 -0.26 6.05
CA ALA A 25 6.28 -1.25 7.12
C ALA A 25 7.72 -1.74 7.25
N SER A 26 8.70 -0.82 7.20
CA SER A 26 10.09 -1.06 7.54
C SER A 26 10.46 -0.39 8.86
N GLU A 27 11.48 -0.92 9.53
CA GLU A 27 11.98 -0.35 10.79
C GLU A 27 12.47 1.08 10.59
N GLU A 28 13.15 1.34 9.46
CA GLU A 28 13.78 2.62 9.14
C GLU A 28 12.81 3.67 8.59
N ALA A 29 11.61 3.28 8.18
CA ALA A 29 10.63 4.23 7.66
C ALA A 29 10.22 5.24 8.75
N ASN A 30 10.19 6.52 8.39
CA ASN A 30 9.70 7.59 9.25
C ASN A 30 8.16 7.66 9.25
N ALA A 31 7.52 6.51 9.44
CA ALA A 31 6.07 6.37 9.62
C ALA A 31 5.79 6.10 11.10
N SER A 32 4.62 6.56 11.59
CA SER A 32 4.23 6.26 12.97
C SER A 32 4.04 4.76 13.18
N GLU A 33 4.27 4.28 14.39
CA GLU A 33 4.07 2.85 14.74
C GLU A 33 2.63 2.40 14.46
N GLY A 34 1.64 3.27 14.72
CA GLY A 34 0.25 2.98 14.38
C GLY A 34 0.03 2.78 12.88
N TYR A 35 0.71 3.54 12.03
CA TYR A 35 0.62 3.36 10.58
C TYR A 35 1.25 2.04 10.14
N LYS A 36 2.45 1.71 10.65
CA LYS A 36 3.14 0.46 10.35
C LYS A 36 2.30 -0.75 10.79
N SER A 37 1.75 -0.72 12.01
CA SER A 37 0.88 -1.78 12.53
C SER A 37 -0.39 -1.93 11.69
N ALA A 38 -1.06 -0.81 11.35
CA ALA A 38 -2.25 -0.85 10.51
C ALA A 38 -1.98 -1.46 9.12
N ILE A 39 -0.79 -1.27 8.55
CA ILE A 39 -0.39 -1.94 7.30
C ILE A 39 -0.26 -3.45 7.48
N VAL A 40 0.34 -3.90 8.59
CA VAL A 40 0.55 -5.34 8.86
C VAL A 40 -0.78 -6.06 9.13
N GLU A 41 -1.72 -5.38 9.76
CA GLU A 41 -3.03 -5.93 10.11
C GLU A 41 -4.04 -5.89 8.94
N ALA A 42 -3.80 -5.04 7.94
CA ALA A 42 -4.75 -4.80 6.87
C ALA A 42 -4.75 -5.89 5.79
N SER A 43 -5.91 -6.06 5.21
CA SER A 43 -6.17 -6.83 3.99
C SER A 43 -6.53 -5.91 2.82
N ALA A 44 -6.67 -6.45 1.61
CA ALA A 44 -7.09 -5.66 0.44
C ALA A 44 -8.49 -5.04 0.63
N SER A 45 -9.38 -5.68 1.40
CA SER A 45 -10.72 -5.16 1.72
C SER A 45 -10.71 -3.95 2.65
N ASP A 46 -9.59 -3.70 3.35
CA ASP A 46 -9.42 -2.56 4.25
C ASP A 46 -8.91 -1.31 3.52
N ILE A 47 -8.73 -1.39 2.20
CA ILE A 47 -8.39 -0.26 1.36
C ILE A 47 -9.65 0.35 0.76
N LEU A 48 -9.83 1.66 0.98
CA LEU A 48 -10.87 2.46 0.36
C LEU A 48 -10.28 3.31 -0.77
N TYR A 49 -10.83 3.18 -1.97
CA TYR A 49 -10.49 4.04 -3.10
C TYR A 49 -11.48 5.20 -3.18
N THR A 50 -11.00 6.42 -2.98
CA THR A 50 -11.87 7.60 -2.90
C THR A 50 -11.13 8.89 -3.28
N PRO A 51 -11.79 9.87 -3.91
CA PRO A 51 -11.26 11.21 -4.11
C PRO A 51 -11.52 12.15 -2.91
N PHE A 52 -12.21 11.69 -1.87
CA PHE A 52 -12.76 12.52 -0.79
C PHE A 52 -11.72 13.42 -0.12
N PHE A 53 -10.50 12.92 0.12
CA PHE A 53 -9.50 13.64 0.91
C PHE A 53 -8.71 14.69 0.13
N THR A 54 -8.48 14.46 -1.15
CA THR A 54 -7.58 15.31 -1.96
C THR A 54 -8.21 15.83 -3.24
N GLY A 55 -9.44 15.44 -3.54
CA GLY A 55 -10.08 15.69 -4.85
C GLY A 55 -9.56 14.78 -5.96
N ILE A 56 -8.48 14.03 -5.72
CA ILE A 56 -7.90 13.06 -6.66
C ILE A 56 -8.10 11.67 -6.05
N PRO A 57 -8.60 10.69 -6.83
CA PRO A 57 -8.78 9.34 -6.34
C PRO A 57 -7.48 8.73 -5.80
N GLY A 58 -7.52 8.19 -4.59
CA GLY A 58 -6.41 7.55 -3.91
C GLY A 58 -6.87 6.36 -3.07
N ASN A 59 -5.92 5.51 -2.71
CA ASN A 59 -6.14 4.35 -1.86
C ASN A 59 -5.77 4.68 -0.41
N TYR A 60 -6.70 4.48 0.51
CA TYR A 60 -6.53 4.84 1.92
C TYR A 60 -6.94 3.68 2.84
N LEU A 61 -6.24 3.55 3.98
CA LEU A 61 -6.58 2.58 5.02
C LEU A 61 -7.85 3.01 5.76
N LYS A 62 -8.88 2.17 5.74
CA LYS A 62 -10.15 2.40 6.47
C LYS A 62 -9.92 2.63 7.95
N ALA A 63 -8.95 1.94 8.57
CA ALA A 63 -8.60 2.11 9.97
C ALA A 63 -8.20 3.56 10.31
N SER A 64 -7.41 4.22 9.44
CA SER A 64 -7.03 5.62 9.66
C SER A 64 -8.20 6.59 9.49
N ILE A 65 -9.11 6.29 8.56
CA ILE A 65 -10.33 7.07 8.34
C ILE A 65 -11.23 6.99 9.58
N ALA A 66 -11.44 5.79 10.10
CA ALA A 66 -12.21 5.56 11.33
C ALA A 66 -11.56 6.23 12.55
N ALA A 67 -10.24 6.13 12.69
CA ALA A 67 -9.49 6.80 13.77
C ALA A 67 -9.59 8.32 13.70
N ALA A 68 -9.77 8.89 12.51
CA ALA A 68 -10.04 10.31 12.31
C ALA A 68 -11.50 10.73 12.59
N GLY A 69 -12.36 9.79 13.03
CA GLY A 69 -13.76 10.03 13.37
C GLY A 69 -14.72 10.07 12.18
N LEU A 70 -14.29 9.55 11.03
CA LEU A 70 -15.11 9.43 9.82
C LEU A 70 -15.57 7.98 9.62
N ASP A 71 -16.76 7.81 9.04
CA ASP A 71 -17.23 6.49 8.64
C ASP A 71 -16.73 6.14 7.23
N PRO A 72 -15.84 5.14 7.06
CA PRO A 72 -15.35 4.76 5.74
C PRO A 72 -16.43 4.27 4.77
N ALA A 73 -17.59 3.81 5.30
CA ALA A 73 -18.71 3.34 4.49
C ALA A 73 -19.62 4.48 4.02
N ASN A 74 -19.63 5.62 4.74
CA ASN A 74 -20.54 6.74 4.51
C ASN A 74 -19.78 8.07 4.50
N LEU A 75 -18.73 8.18 3.68
CA LEU A 75 -18.05 9.45 3.49
C LEU A 75 -19.00 10.45 2.81
N PRO A 76 -19.05 11.72 3.28
CA PRO A 76 -19.83 12.75 2.60
C PRO A 76 -19.40 12.88 1.13
N GLN A 77 -20.37 13.20 0.26
CA GLN A 77 -20.01 13.54 -1.13
C GLN A 77 -19.13 14.80 -1.10
N PRO A 78 -17.98 14.82 -1.79
CA PRO A 78 -17.20 16.02 -1.88
C PRO A 78 -18.02 17.09 -2.61
N ASP A 79 -18.21 18.25 -2.00
CA ASP A 79 -18.74 19.41 -2.70
C ASP A 79 -17.88 19.68 -3.93
N SER A 80 -18.51 19.72 -5.11
CA SER A 80 -17.84 19.91 -6.38
C SER A 80 -17.08 21.24 -6.34
N GLY A 81 -15.75 21.19 -6.18
CA GLY A 81 -14.86 22.33 -6.22
C GLY A 81 -14.08 22.66 -4.95
N ALA A 82 -14.34 22.03 -3.82
CA ALA A 82 -13.58 22.23 -2.60
C ALA A 82 -12.59 21.08 -2.40
N SER A 83 -11.32 21.30 -2.68
CA SER A 83 -10.28 20.52 -2.05
C SER A 83 -10.35 20.79 -0.55
N ASN A 84 -10.63 19.76 0.27
CA ASN A 84 -10.75 19.89 1.74
C ASN A 84 -9.40 20.22 2.44
N PHE A 85 -8.56 20.99 1.79
CA PHE A 85 -7.21 21.33 2.28
C PHE A 85 -7.18 22.36 3.41
N GLY A 86 -8.29 22.91 3.86
CA GLY A 86 -8.19 24.07 4.72
C GLY A 86 -9.07 24.18 5.97
N SER A 87 -10.12 23.40 6.12
CA SER A 87 -11.12 23.66 7.17
C SER A 87 -11.45 22.47 8.09
N SER A 88 -10.93 21.27 7.85
CA SER A 88 -11.20 20.12 8.71
C SER A 88 -10.12 19.94 9.79
N ARG A 89 -10.52 19.47 10.99
CA ARG A 89 -9.61 19.03 12.07
C ARG A 89 -8.67 17.92 11.62
N VAL A 90 -9.02 17.20 10.55
CA VAL A 90 -8.26 16.09 9.97
C VAL A 90 -7.30 16.63 8.94
N LYS A 91 -6.00 16.35 9.11
CA LYS A 91 -4.95 16.67 8.13
C LYS A 91 -4.74 15.45 7.23
N PRO A 92 -5.30 15.41 6.00
CA PRO A 92 -5.31 14.21 5.17
C PRO A 92 -3.94 13.57 4.97
N TRP A 93 -2.90 14.39 4.81
CA TRP A 93 -1.53 13.91 4.61
C TRP A 93 -0.85 13.35 5.87
N LYS A 94 -1.41 13.60 7.07
CA LYS A 94 -0.85 13.16 8.35
C LYS A 94 -1.69 12.08 9.00
N ASP A 95 -3.02 12.29 9.00
CA ASP A 95 -3.97 11.49 9.79
C ASP A 95 -4.63 10.39 8.96
N ILE A 96 -4.68 10.55 7.62
CA ILE A 96 -5.27 9.57 6.70
C ILE A 96 -4.14 8.87 5.94
N TRP A 97 -4.01 7.57 6.15
CA TRP A 97 -2.86 6.80 5.68
C TRP A 97 -3.14 6.12 4.34
N GLY A 98 -2.26 6.34 3.38
CA GLY A 98 -2.32 5.69 2.07
C GLY A 98 -1.72 4.30 2.08
N ALA A 99 -2.35 3.34 1.41
CA ALA A 99 -1.78 2.02 1.20
C ALA A 99 -2.33 1.38 -0.07
N GLY A 100 -1.48 0.66 -0.81
CA GLY A 100 -1.91 -0.09 -1.98
C GLY A 100 -2.65 -1.38 -1.60
N GLN A 101 -3.47 -1.90 -2.50
CA GLN A 101 -4.24 -3.14 -2.31
C GLN A 101 -3.39 -4.39 -2.07
N GLY A 102 -2.09 -4.34 -2.38
CA GLY A 102 -1.13 -5.41 -2.05
C GLY A 102 -0.78 -5.53 -0.56
N VAL A 103 -1.37 -4.69 0.30
CA VAL A 103 -1.12 -4.65 1.75
C VAL A 103 -1.25 -6.02 2.43
N GLY A 104 -2.23 -6.84 2.06
CA GLY A 104 -2.44 -8.17 2.62
C GLY A 104 -1.29 -9.19 2.41
N GLY A 105 -0.23 -8.80 1.70
CA GLY A 105 1.00 -9.58 1.58
C GLY A 105 2.10 -9.17 2.57
N ILE A 106 1.83 -8.20 3.46
CA ILE A 106 2.80 -7.65 4.42
C ILE A 106 2.46 -8.21 5.81
N ALA A 107 3.28 -9.10 6.32
CA ALA A 107 3.00 -9.84 7.55
C ALA A 107 3.77 -9.31 8.78
N SER A 108 4.77 -8.45 8.58
CA SER A 108 5.61 -7.93 9.66
C SER A 108 6.32 -6.63 9.29
N ILE A 109 6.67 -5.86 10.31
CA ILE A 109 7.63 -4.76 10.22
C ILE A 109 9.02 -5.39 10.24
N GLU A 110 9.87 -5.04 9.29
CA GLU A 110 11.19 -5.65 9.12
C GLU A 110 12.23 -4.62 8.71
N PRO A 111 13.52 -4.85 9.00
CA PRO A 111 14.59 -4.03 8.44
C PRO A 111 14.51 -3.97 6.91
N THR A 112 14.73 -2.80 6.34
CA THR A 112 14.73 -2.58 4.88
C THR A 112 15.65 -3.57 4.15
N ARG A 113 16.82 -3.84 4.71
CA ARG A 113 17.75 -4.84 4.16
C ARG A 113 17.08 -6.21 4.02
N LYS A 114 16.38 -6.68 5.06
CA LYS A 114 15.70 -7.98 5.03
C LYS A 114 14.58 -8.02 3.98
N ILE A 115 13.85 -6.90 3.83
CA ILE A 115 12.82 -6.75 2.79
C ILE A 115 13.44 -6.93 1.41
N VAL A 116 14.54 -6.22 1.12
CA VAL A 116 15.24 -6.28 -0.17
C VAL A 116 15.81 -7.67 -0.44
N ASP A 117 16.49 -8.27 0.56
CA ASP A 117 17.06 -9.61 0.42
C ASP A 117 15.98 -10.68 0.16
N THR A 118 14.83 -10.53 0.82
CA THR A 118 13.68 -11.42 0.60
C THR A 118 13.10 -11.25 -0.80
N LEU A 119 12.90 -10.01 -1.26
CA LEU A 119 12.40 -9.74 -2.60
C LEU A 119 13.33 -10.29 -3.68
N ARG A 120 14.66 -10.13 -3.51
CA ARG A 120 15.65 -10.65 -4.42
C ARG A 120 15.60 -12.16 -4.50
N ARG A 121 15.66 -12.85 -3.36
CA ARG A 121 15.57 -14.32 -3.29
C ARG A 121 14.31 -14.83 -3.94
N GLU A 122 13.16 -14.26 -3.55
CA GLU A 122 11.87 -14.68 -4.07
C GLU A 122 11.72 -14.42 -5.58
N TYR A 123 12.33 -13.35 -6.11
CA TYR A 123 12.38 -13.09 -7.54
C TYR A 123 13.18 -14.16 -8.28
N GLU A 124 14.39 -14.50 -7.79
CA GLU A 124 15.22 -15.53 -8.41
C GLU A 124 14.54 -16.90 -8.37
N ASP A 125 13.89 -17.26 -7.27
CA ASP A 125 13.12 -18.49 -7.14
C ASP A 125 11.97 -18.54 -8.17
N ALA A 126 11.24 -17.46 -8.32
CA ALA A 126 10.13 -17.38 -9.29
C ALA A 126 10.64 -17.48 -10.73
N ARG A 127 11.78 -16.82 -11.03
CA ARG A 127 12.41 -16.89 -12.35
C ARG A 127 12.86 -18.31 -12.68
N ALA A 128 13.51 -18.99 -11.73
CA ALA A 128 13.95 -20.39 -11.89
C ALA A 128 12.75 -21.35 -12.10
N GLN A 129 11.69 -21.18 -11.32
CA GLN A 129 10.45 -21.97 -11.47
C GLN A 129 9.80 -21.77 -12.83
N LEU A 130 9.81 -20.55 -13.37
CA LEU A 130 9.24 -20.26 -14.68
C LEU A 130 10.09 -20.86 -15.81
N ALA A 131 11.42 -20.74 -15.71
CA ALA A 131 12.34 -21.30 -16.69
C ALA A 131 12.31 -22.84 -16.76
N GLY A 132 12.01 -23.51 -15.63
CA GLY A 132 11.87 -24.96 -15.56
C GLY A 132 10.51 -25.50 -16.04
N ARG A 133 9.56 -24.64 -16.41
CA ARG A 133 8.27 -25.10 -16.96
C ARG A 133 8.38 -25.38 -18.45
N SER A 134 8.16 -26.63 -18.84
CA SER A 134 7.92 -26.99 -20.24
C SER A 134 6.44 -26.69 -20.55
N PHE A 135 6.20 -25.88 -21.56
CA PHE A 135 4.86 -25.75 -22.15
C PHE A 135 4.75 -26.90 -23.17
N ALA A 136 4.04 -27.95 -22.79
CA ALA A 136 3.65 -29.02 -23.70
C ALA A 136 2.46 -28.56 -24.56
#